data_d2039a96d37034a6627d77bac16d50bc
#
_entry.id   d2039a96d37034a6627d77bac16d50bc
#
_cell.length_a   1.000
_cell.length_b   1.000
_cell.length_c   1.000
_cell.angle_alpha   90.00
_cell.angle_beta   90.00
_cell.angle_gamma   90.00
#
_symmetry.space_group_name_H-M   'P 1'
#
loop_
_entity.id
_entity.type
_entity.pdbx_description
1 polymer ?
#
loop_
_entity_poly.entity_id
_entity_poly.type
_entity_poly.pdbx_seq_one_letter_code
_entity_poly.pdbx_strand_id
1 'polypeptide(L)'
;MYPVSDAFLRAVRSNTRKYFWTGTIVTRGGMTYEFGAKEIVKGSGYISRQCCGSTEIELGTVYAAEMGITLLSDIDRYTLEDAQVTLVFHLVLADGSVEDVPMGVFEVSEANRLAKCLELKAYDFMLRFDKSFNGFETVGTAYDFIALCCKRCKVEFANKRAEID
;
A
#
# COMPACT_ATOMS: atom_id res chain seq x y z
N MET A 1 2.74 -8.17 11.96
CA MET A 1 1.35 -7.64 12.03
C MET A 1 1.42 -6.30 12.74
N TYR A 2 0.74 -5.26 12.27
CA TYR A 2 0.71 -3.96 12.93
C TYR A 2 0.03 -4.11 14.32
N PRO A 3 0.66 -3.64 15.40
CA PRO A 3 0.10 -3.76 16.73
C PRO A 3 -1.12 -2.84 16.89
N VAL A 4 -2.22 -3.38 17.37
CA VAL A 4 -3.45 -2.64 17.68
C VAL A 4 -3.93 -2.98 19.07
N SER A 5 -4.70 -2.08 19.69
CA SER A 5 -5.24 -2.28 21.03
C SER A 5 -6.38 -3.32 21.07
N ASP A 6 -6.65 -3.86 22.25
CA ASP A 6 -7.82 -4.72 22.48
C ASP A 6 -9.14 -3.95 22.25
N ALA A 7 -9.13 -2.64 22.49
CA ALA A 7 -10.28 -1.78 22.21
C ALA A 7 -10.55 -1.72 20.69
N PHE A 8 -9.50 -1.60 19.88
CA PHE A 8 -9.60 -1.66 18.42
C PHE A 8 -10.17 -3.00 17.95
N LEU A 9 -9.66 -4.13 18.48
CA LEU A 9 -10.14 -5.47 18.10
C LEU A 9 -11.63 -5.67 18.45
N ARG A 10 -12.11 -5.11 19.55
CA ARG A 10 -13.54 -5.10 19.88
C ARG A 10 -14.34 -4.20 18.95
N ALA A 11 -13.86 -2.99 18.68
CA ALA A 11 -14.56 -2.01 17.84
C ALA A 11 -14.67 -2.48 16.39
N VAL A 12 -13.62 -3.07 15.82
CA VAL A 12 -13.63 -3.54 14.42
C VAL A 12 -14.60 -4.70 14.19
N ARG A 13 -14.88 -5.49 15.23
CA ARG A 13 -15.87 -6.59 15.21
C ARG A 13 -17.30 -6.14 15.44
N SER A 14 -17.51 -4.89 15.87
CA SER A 14 -18.84 -4.34 16.11
C SER A 14 -19.59 -4.11 14.81
N ASN A 15 -20.89 -4.37 14.79
CA ASN A 15 -21.77 -4.09 13.66
C ASN A 15 -22.00 -2.56 13.44
N THR A 16 -21.75 -1.74 14.47
CA THR A 16 -21.96 -0.29 14.44
C THR A 16 -20.65 0.50 14.42
N ARG A 17 -19.58 -0.08 13.86
CA ARG A 17 -18.29 0.58 13.79
C ARG A 17 -18.33 1.85 12.95
N LYS A 18 -17.65 2.90 13.45
CA LYS A 18 -17.42 4.14 12.71
C LYS A 18 -15.95 4.20 12.31
N TYR A 19 -15.70 4.46 11.05
CA TYR A 19 -14.35 4.55 10.52
C TYR A 19 -14.29 5.54 9.36
N PHE A 20 -13.11 6.02 9.08
CA PHE A 20 -12.82 6.84 7.90
C PHE A 20 -11.39 6.59 7.42
N TRP A 21 -11.10 7.07 6.24
CA TRP A 21 -9.78 6.96 5.62
C TRP A 21 -9.21 8.34 5.38
N THR A 22 -7.90 8.45 5.52
CA THR A 22 -7.13 9.59 5.00
C THR A 22 -5.96 9.06 4.21
N GLY A 23 -5.36 9.92 3.41
CA GLY A 23 -4.17 9.55 2.67
C GLY A 23 -3.45 10.76 2.12
N THR A 24 -2.27 10.46 1.59
CA THR A 24 -1.39 11.45 0.99
C THR A 24 -0.89 10.91 -0.33
N ILE A 25 -0.92 11.73 -1.37
CA ILE A 25 -0.32 11.43 -2.67
C ILE A 25 0.94 12.29 -2.79
N VAL A 26 2.07 11.66 -3.02
CA VAL A 26 3.34 12.35 -3.30
C VAL A 26 3.72 12.06 -4.73
N THR A 27 3.73 13.09 -5.58
CA THR A 27 4.11 12.95 -6.98
C THR A 27 5.61 12.75 -7.13
N ARG A 28 6.05 12.24 -8.28
CA ARG A 28 7.47 12.12 -8.62
C ARG A 28 8.20 13.46 -8.57
N GLY A 29 7.49 14.57 -8.83
CA GLY A 29 8.02 15.94 -8.71
C GLY A 29 8.07 16.49 -7.29
N GLY A 30 7.66 15.71 -6.28
CA GLY A 30 7.67 16.10 -4.86
C GLY A 30 6.45 16.93 -4.41
N MET A 31 5.45 17.15 -5.26
CA MET A 31 4.20 17.76 -4.84
C MET A 31 3.41 16.78 -3.97
N THR A 32 2.82 17.31 -2.90
CA THR A 32 2.05 16.53 -1.93
C THR A 32 0.60 16.98 -1.95
N TYR A 33 -0.32 16.02 -2.03
CA TYR A 33 -1.75 16.23 -1.94
C TYR A 33 -2.31 15.36 -0.81
N GLU A 34 -3.01 15.99 0.11
CA GLU A 34 -3.72 15.29 1.18
C GLU A 34 -5.18 15.10 0.78
N PHE A 35 -5.75 13.97 1.18
CA PHE A 35 -7.16 13.68 0.97
C PHE A 35 -7.76 12.93 2.17
N GLY A 36 -9.04 13.07 2.38
CA GLY A 36 -9.75 12.46 3.49
C GLY A 36 -11.17 12.06 3.12
N ALA A 37 -12.02 11.89 4.14
CA ALA A 37 -13.39 11.39 3.97
C ALA A 37 -14.27 12.25 3.07
N LYS A 38 -13.93 13.53 2.86
CA LYS A 38 -14.71 14.44 2.00
C LYS A 38 -14.38 14.26 0.52
N GLU A 39 -13.12 13.95 0.23
CA GLU A 39 -12.61 13.74 -1.13
C GLU A 39 -12.82 12.30 -1.60
N ILE A 40 -12.86 11.33 -0.69
CA ILE A 40 -13.04 9.92 -1.05
C ILE A 40 -14.50 9.65 -1.41
N VAL A 41 -14.72 9.11 -2.61
CA VAL A 41 -16.05 8.63 -3.02
C VAL A 41 -16.42 7.43 -2.15
N LYS A 42 -17.55 7.50 -1.48
CA LYS A 42 -17.99 6.48 -0.53
C LYS A 42 -18.07 5.10 -1.18
N GLY A 43 -17.39 4.14 -0.57
CA GLY A 43 -17.38 2.74 -1.01
C GLY A 43 -16.42 2.44 -2.17
N SER A 44 -15.65 3.42 -2.66
CA SER A 44 -14.70 3.20 -3.75
C SER A 44 -13.35 2.64 -3.29
N GLY A 45 -13.00 2.82 -2.00
CA GLY A 45 -11.69 2.41 -1.48
C GLY A 45 -11.63 0.92 -1.17
N TYR A 46 -10.60 0.25 -1.67
CA TYR A 46 -10.28 -1.12 -1.30
C TYR A 46 -8.77 -1.34 -1.26
N ILE A 47 -8.35 -2.33 -0.48
CA ILE A 47 -7.01 -2.90 -0.50
C ILE A 47 -7.17 -4.41 -0.57
N SER A 48 -6.58 -5.03 -1.60
CA SER A 48 -6.55 -6.48 -1.79
C SER A 48 -5.12 -6.97 -1.56
N ARG A 49 -4.95 -7.91 -0.64
CA ARG A 49 -3.68 -8.57 -0.36
C ARG A 49 -3.88 -10.07 -0.50
N GLN A 50 -3.10 -10.67 -1.37
CA GLN A 50 -3.12 -12.11 -1.60
C GLN A 50 -1.74 -12.67 -1.34
N CYS A 51 -1.65 -13.87 -0.80
CA CYS A 51 -0.39 -14.60 -0.66
C CYS A 51 -0.16 -15.61 -1.79
N CYS A 52 -1.20 -15.87 -2.60
CA CYS A 52 -1.17 -16.77 -3.76
C CYS A 52 -2.27 -16.39 -4.74
N GLY A 53 -2.08 -16.64 -6.03
CA GLY A 53 -3.05 -16.37 -7.09
C GLY A 53 -4.10 -17.48 -7.27
N SER A 54 -3.85 -18.64 -6.66
CA SER A 54 -4.72 -19.82 -6.74
C SER A 54 -4.89 -20.46 -5.36
N THR A 55 -5.52 -21.63 -5.30
CA THR A 55 -5.61 -22.44 -4.07
C THR A 55 -4.28 -23.06 -3.66
N GLU A 56 -3.29 -23.06 -4.54
CA GLU A 56 -1.96 -23.61 -4.32
C GLU A 56 -0.93 -22.49 -4.22
N ILE A 57 0.06 -22.66 -3.36
CA ILE A 57 1.20 -21.72 -3.22
C ILE A 57 2.16 -21.96 -4.39
N GLU A 58 2.33 -20.96 -5.22
CA GLU A 58 3.29 -20.96 -6.31
C GLU A 58 4.61 -20.32 -5.85
N LEU A 59 5.68 -21.11 -5.86
CA LEU A 59 7.01 -20.60 -5.51
C LEU A 59 7.57 -19.77 -6.67
N GLY A 60 8.16 -18.61 -6.33
CA GLY A 60 8.80 -17.73 -7.31
C GLY A 60 7.85 -16.73 -7.99
N THR A 61 6.58 -16.70 -7.61
CA THR A 61 5.61 -15.70 -8.08
C THR A 61 5.52 -14.54 -7.11
N VAL A 62 5.45 -13.32 -7.65
CA VAL A 62 5.32 -12.10 -6.85
C VAL A 62 3.85 -11.71 -6.79
N TYR A 63 3.33 -11.58 -5.58
CA TYR A 63 1.98 -11.07 -5.31
C TYR A 63 2.09 -9.70 -4.64
N ALA A 64 1.83 -8.65 -5.41
CA ALA A 64 1.75 -7.29 -4.90
C ALA A 64 0.37 -7.02 -4.32
N ALA A 65 0.31 -6.26 -3.22
CA ALA A 65 -0.96 -5.75 -2.75
C ALA A 65 -1.49 -4.69 -3.71
N GLU A 66 -2.76 -4.78 -4.06
CA GLU A 66 -3.46 -3.82 -4.92
C GLU A 66 -4.31 -2.89 -4.07
N MET A 67 -4.30 -1.61 -4.40
CA MET A 67 -5.15 -0.58 -3.83
C MET A 67 -5.91 0.13 -4.94
N GLY A 68 -7.22 0.34 -4.74
CA GLY A 68 -8.04 1.20 -5.57
C GLY A 68 -8.78 2.22 -4.74
N ILE A 69 -8.90 3.45 -5.26
CA ILE A 69 -9.65 4.53 -4.63
C ILE A 69 -10.10 5.54 -5.67
N THR A 70 -11.30 6.09 -5.47
CA THR A 70 -11.82 7.19 -6.29
C THR A 70 -11.90 8.46 -5.46
N LEU A 71 -11.30 9.53 -5.94
CA LEU A 71 -11.26 10.82 -5.28
C LEU A 71 -12.05 11.87 -6.07
N LEU A 72 -12.76 12.74 -5.38
CA LEU A 72 -13.27 14.00 -5.92
C LEU A 72 -12.11 15.00 -5.88
N SER A 73 -11.46 15.21 -7.01
CA SER A 73 -10.22 16.01 -7.07
C SER A 73 -10.00 16.60 -8.44
N ASP A 74 -9.37 17.76 -8.49
CA ASP A 74 -8.93 18.44 -9.72
C ASP A 74 -7.45 18.17 -10.05
N ILE A 75 -6.78 17.27 -9.33
CA ILE A 75 -5.38 16.87 -9.59
C ILE A 75 -5.26 16.35 -11.02
N ASP A 76 -4.31 16.87 -11.78
CA ASP A 76 -4.05 16.39 -13.13
C ASP A 76 -3.50 14.95 -13.08
N ARG A 77 -4.22 14.02 -13.73
CA ARG A 77 -3.86 12.59 -13.76
C ARG A 77 -2.45 12.33 -14.32
N TYR A 78 -1.98 13.16 -15.22
CA TYR A 78 -0.66 13.00 -15.84
C TYR A 78 0.50 13.30 -14.88
N THR A 79 0.24 14.01 -13.76
CA THR A 79 1.24 14.24 -12.72
C THR A 79 1.37 13.07 -11.75
N LEU A 80 0.50 12.07 -11.87
CA LEU A 80 0.40 10.93 -10.94
C LEU A 80 1.13 9.68 -11.43
N GLU A 81 1.80 9.72 -12.57
CA GLU A 81 2.69 8.65 -12.98
C GLU A 81 3.82 8.45 -11.95
N ASP A 82 3.99 7.23 -11.48
CA ASP A 82 4.92 6.85 -10.40
C ASP A 82 4.69 7.61 -9.07
N ALA A 83 3.53 8.23 -8.86
CA ALA A 83 3.21 8.85 -7.58
C ALA A 83 3.03 7.79 -6.49
N GLN A 84 3.38 8.15 -5.26
CA GLN A 84 3.19 7.30 -4.10
C GLN A 84 1.94 7.72 -3.33
N VAL A 85 1.10 6.75 -3.00
CA VAL A 85 -0.09 6.94 -2.18
C VAL A 85 0.11 6.23 -0.85
N THR A 86 0.01 6.99 0.24
CA THR A 86 -0.01 6.45 1.60
C THR A 86 -1.44 6.51 2.12
N LEU A 87 -1.92 5.40 2.70
CA LEU A 87 -3.26 5.32 3.28
C LEU A 87 -3.21 5.04 4.79
N VAL A 88 -4.08 5.70 5.53
CA VAL A 88 -4.30 5.47 6.95
C VAL A 88 -5.78 5.18 7.19
N PHE A 89 -6.03 4.07 7.88
CA PHE A 89 -7.36 3.71 8.35
C PHE A 89 -7.54 4.21 9.79
N HIS A 90 -8.62 4.91 10.04
CA HIS A 90 -8.97 5.49 11.33
C HIS A 90 -10.23 4.80 11.87
N LEU A 91 -10.13 4.18 13.05
CA LEU A 91 -11.27 3.55 13.71
C LEU A 91 -11.65 4.35 14.96
N VAL A 92 -12.90 4.78 15.03
CA VAL A 92 -13.44 5.45 16.22
C VAL A 92 -13.79 4.39 17.27
N LEU A 93 -13.18 4.49 18.44
CA LEU A 93 -13.38 3.58 19.54
C LEU A 93 -14.64 3.93 20.35
N ALA A 94 -15.04 3.08 21.28
CA ALA A 94 -16.26 3.25 22.08
C ALA A 94 -16.24 4.49 22.97
N ASP A 95 -15.06 4.94 23.39
CA ASP A 95 -14.83 6.14 24.18
C ASP A 95 -14.76 7.44 23.34
N GLY A 96 -14.87 7.30 22.01
CA GLY A 96 -14.78 8.40 21.07
C GLY A 96 -13.35 8.75 20.63
N SER A 97 -12.34 8.11 21.19
CA SER A 97 -10.97 8.23 20.69
C SER A 97 -10.81 7.56 19.31
N VAL A 98 -9.74 7.89 18.61
CA VAL A 98 -9.45 7.33 17.29
C VAL A 98 -8.12 6.57 17.36
N GLU A 99 -8.12 5.37 16.82
CA GLU A 99 -6.90 4.59 16.65
C GLU A 99 -6.59 4.43 15.16
N ASP A 100 -5.34 4.73 14.81
CA ASP A 100 -4.88 4.82 13.43
C ASP A 100 -4.09 3.59 13.04
N VAL A 101 -4.38 3.05 11.86
CA VAL A 101 -3.64 1.92 11.30
C VAL A 101 -3.09 2.32 9.92
N PRO A 102 -1.76 2.43 9.77
CA PRO A 102 -1.17 2.65 8.47
C PRO A 102 -1.39 1.42 7.57
N MET A 103 -1.95 1.66 6.41
CA MET A 103 -2.33 0.59 5.47
C MET A 103 -1.24 0.26 4.46
N GLY A 104 -0.21 1.08 4.39
CA GLY A 104 0.94 0.89 3.51
C GLY A 104 1.15 2.05 2.54
N VAL A 105 2.19 1.90 1.73
CA VAL A 105 2.55 2.81 0.65
C VAL A 105 2.40 2.07 -0.66
N PHE A 106 1.72 2.70 -1.62
CA PHE A 106 1.40 2.13 -2.93
C PHE A 106 1.92 3.06 -4.02
N GLU A 107 2.37 2.51 -5.12
CA GLU A 107 2.80 3.27 -6.31
C GLU A 107 1.69 3.25 -7.35
N VAL A 108 1.31 4.42 -7.84
CA VAL A 108 0.21 4.56 -8.81
C VAL A 108 0.60 3.92 -10.13
N SER A 109 -0.19 2.95 -10.56
CA SER A 109 -0.07 2.29 -11.86
C SER A 109 -1.02 2.89 -12.88
N GLU A 110 -2.24 3.23 -12.45
CA GLU A 110 -3.26 3.79 -13.32
C GLU A 110 -3.97 4.97 -12.63
N ALA A 111 -4.16 6.04 -13.38
CA ALA A 111 -4.93 7.20 -12.96
C ALA A 111 -5.92 7.57 -14.07
N ASN A 112 -7.20 7.34 -13.84
CA ASN A 112 -8.27 7.61 -14.78
C ASN A 112 -9.15 8.74 -14.28
N ARG A 113 -9.51 9.67 -15.17
CA ARG A 113 -10.41 10.78 -14.84
C ARG A 113 -11.74 10.62 -15.55
N LEU A 114 -12.81 10.64 -14.78
CA LEU A 114 -14.18 10.72 -15.27
C LEU A 114 -14.87 11.92 -14.59
N ALA A 115 -15.07 13.00 -15.34
CA ALA A 115 -15.55 14.28 -14.83
C ALA A 115 -14.69 14.80 -13.65
N LYS A 116 -15.27 14.98 -12.46
CA LYS A 116 -14.58 15.39 -11.24
C LYS A 116 -14.00 14.23 -10.43
N CYS A 117 -14.23 13.00 -10.87
CA CYS A 117 -13.72 11.81 -10.19
C CYS A 117 -12.35 11.43 -10.77
N LEU A 118 -11.40 11.18 -9.89
CA LEU A 118 -10.08 10.66 -10.17
C LEU A 118 -10.00 9.26 -9.60
N GLU A 119 -9.99 8.25 -10.47
CA GLU A 119 -9.84 6.85 -10.10
C GLU A 119 -8.36 6.47 -10.10
N LEU A 120 -7.88 5.97 -8.97
CA LEU A 120 -6.50 5.53 -8.79
C LEU A 120 -6.47 4.04 -8.57
N LYS A 121 -5.56 3.37 -9.28
CA LYS A 121 -5.15 2.00 -9.04
C LYS A 121 -3.65 1.99 -8.77
N ALA A 122 -3.25 1.37 -7.68
CA ALA A 122 -1.87 1.38 -7.23
C ALA A 122 -1.48 0.03 -6.63
N TYR A 123 -0.19 -0.28 -6.64
CA TYR A 123 0.36 -1.50 -6.09
C TYR A 123 1.44 -1.21 -5.07
N ASP A 124 1.64 -2.09 -4.11
CA ASP A 124 2.77 -1.97 -3.20
C ASP A 124 4.10 -2.26 -3.93
N PHE A 125 5.21 -2.01 -3.24
CA PHE A 125 6.55 -2.14 -3.85
C PHE A 125 6.94 -3.59 -4.17
N MET A 126 6.13 -4.58 -3.79
CA MET A 126 6.35 -5.97 -4.21
C MET A 126 6.25 -6.12 -5.73
N LEU A 127 5.41 -5.30 -6.40
CA LEU A 127 5.32 -5.31 -7.87
C LEU A 127 6.67 -5.04 -8.55
N ARG A 128 7.56 -4.29 -7.91
CA ARG A 128 8.90 -3.98 -8.45
C ARG A 128 9.81 -5.21 -8.56
N PHE A 129 9.47 -6.29 -7.83
CA PHE A 129 10.18 -7.58 -7.89
C PHE A 129 9.71 -8.47 -9.04
N ASP A 130 8.62 -8.13 -9.73
CA ASP A 130 8.15 -8.84 -10.92
C ASP A 130 9.07 -8.54 -12.12
N LYS A 131 10.29 -9.04 -12.05
CA LYS A 131 11.34 -8.86 -13.06
C LYS A 131 12.13 -10.15 -13.22
N SER A 132 12.51 -10.43 -14.45
CA SER A 132 13.43 -11.54 -14.74
C SER A 132 14.74 -11.36 -13.97
N PHE A 133 15.09 -12.39 -13.23
CA PHE A 133 16.38 -12.47 -12.54
C PHE A 133 17.46 -12.90 -13.54
N ASN A 134 18.07 -11.94 -14.21
CA ASN A 134 19.15 -12.22 -15.16
C ASN A 134 20.48 -12.32 -14.45
N GLY A 135 21.00 -13.52 -14.40
CA GLY A 135 22.30 -14.04 -14.04
C GLY A 135 23.28 -13.09 -13.38
N PHE A 136 23.36 -13.15 -12.08
CA PHE A 136 24.55 -12.75 -11.37
C PHE A 136 24.90 -13.88 -10.40
N GLU A 137 26.16 -14.20 -10.34
CA GLU A 137 26.65 -15.08 -9.30
C GLU A 137 26.60 -14.31 -7.98
N THR A 138 25.71 -14.72 -7.10
CA THR A 138 25.73 -14.28 -5.71
C THR A 138 26.47 -15.30 -4.88
N VAL A 139 27.60 -14.88 -4.37
CA VAL A 139 28.27 -15.59 -3.29
C VAL A 139 27.95 -14.85 -2.01
N GLY A 140 27.24 -15.49 -1.10
CA GLY A 140 26.86 -14.84 0.15
C GLY A 140 25.75 -15.59 0.89
N THR A 141 25.23 -14.96 1.92
CA THR A 141 24.14 -15.49 2.73
C THR A 141 22.77 -15.12 2.12
N ALA A 142 21.68 -15.64 2.70
CA ALA A 142 20.32 -15.28 2.32
C ALA A 142 20.09 -13.76 2.43
N TYR A 143 20.63 -13.15 3.48
CA TYR A 143 20.57 -11.69 3.67
C TYR A 143 21.20 -10.93 2.48
N ASP A 144 22.41 -11.32 2.05
CA ASP A 144 23.12 -10.64 0.97
C ASP A 144 22.34 -10.73 -0.35
N PHE A 145 21.72 -11.88 -0.61
CA PHE A 145 20.88 -12.09 -1.80
C PHE A 145 19.63 -11.19 -1.76
N ILE A 146 18.90 -11.19 -0.64
CA ILE A 146 17.68 -10.37 -0.47
C ILE A 146 18.04 -8.88 -0.58
N ALA A 147 19.10 -8.43 0.10
CA ALA A 147 19.55 -7.04 0.06
C ALA A 147 19.91 -6.60 -1.38
N LEU A 148 20.53 -7.48 -2.16
CA LEU A 148 20.85 -7.21 -3.56
C LEU A 148 19.58 -7.10 -4.42
N CYS A 149 18.60 -7.98 -4.24
CA CYS A 149 17.31 -7.91 -4.91
C CYS A 149 16.58 -6.60 -4.58
N CYS A 150 16.51 -6.24 -3.31
CA CYS A 150 15.90 -4.99 -2.84
C CYS A 150 16.59 -3.76 -3.46
N LYS A 151 17.93 -3.73 -3.46
CA LYS A 151 18.70 -2.65 -4.09
C LYS A 151 18.40 -2.52 -5.59
N ARG A 152 18.31 -3.62 -6.33
CA ARG A 152 17.98 -3.63 -7.77
C ARG A 152 16.56 -3.15 -8.03
N CYS A 153 15.62 -3.51 -7.17
CA CYS A 153 14.22 -3.12 -7.27
C CYS A 153 13.94 -1.73 -6.67
N LYS A 154 14.97 -1.05 -6.13
CA LYS A 154 14.84 0.25 -5.44
C LYS A 154 13.81 0.19 -4.30
N VAL A 155 13.85 -0.88 -3.55
CA VAL A 155 13.03 -1.10 -2.35
C VAL A 155 13.95 -1.02 -1.14
N GLU A 156 13.53 -0.29 -0.11
CA GLU A 156 14.26 -0.23 1.15
C GLU A 156 14.19 -1.58 1.87
N PHE A 157 15.34 -2.03 2.36
CA PHE A 157 15.44 -3.27 3.10
C PHE A 157 15.78 -2.98 4.56
N ALA A 158 14.79 -3.07 5.43
CA ALA A 158 14.87 -2.66 6.82
C ALA A 158 15.34 -3.77 7.79
N ASN A 159 15.27 -5.04 7.40
CA ASN A 159 15.65 -6.15 8.27
C ASN A 159 17.15 -6.17 8.57
N LYS A 160 17.50 -6.59 9.79
CA LYS A 160 18.89 -6.80 10.18
C LYS A 160 19.35 -8.20 9.75
N ARG A 161 20.66 -8.35 9.51
CA ARG A 161 21.25 -9.64 9.13
C ARG A 161 20.89 -10.76 10.10
N ALA A 162 20.98 -10.52 11.41
CA ALA A 162 20.68 -11.51 12.46
C ALA A 162 19.18 -11.95 12.52
N GLU A 163 18.32 -11.34 11.72
CA GLU A 163 16.90 -11.72 11.62
C GLU A 163 16.65 -12.71 10.47
N ILE A 164 17.64 -12.89 9.58
CA ILE A 164 17.52 -13.69 8.34
C ILE A 164 18.53 -14.83 8.30
N ASP A 165 19.79 -14.59 8.69
CA ASP A 165 20.87 -15.57 8.79
C ASP A 165 20.92 -16.15 10.20
#